data_48d19afbca205902a0d45d1beb01a835
#
_entry.id   48d19afbca205902a0d45d1beb01a835
#
_cell.length_a   1.000
_cell.length_b   1.000
_cell.length_c   1.000
_cell.angle_alpha   90.00
_cell.angle_beta   90.00
_cell.angle_gamma   90.00
#
_symmetry.space_group_name_H-M   'P 1'
#
loop_
_entity.id
_entity.type
_entity.pdbx_description
1 polymer ?
#
loop_
_entity_poly.entity_id
_entity_poly.type
_entity_poly.pdbx_seq_one_letter_code
_entity_poly.pdbx_strand_id
1 'polypeptide(L)'
;MAGSAAKKRGRGKSPLDLGKLKRAMEDCARDCERPLNIDLVIDVTAGDELINCLLEALRTQDPRTQLRCMLLAGELPELPAPCDLCVVAGGESLAVGEVLALAEGLPAPAVLVIEEGETFFAQTPEQAAELVGGSCAPDGSRTPAPVPLDAIVAVDLAASEPLAELGEWVARCAGEARLALAQRYPFCREQVARELVRKTALLNAGVGVLVMMPGADMPVITLNQAKMVVQIAGIYGQPLDLSRLREVAAVVAGAFGLRGVARELADALPGLGWGVKGAVAYSGTVAMGRAAIDCFSEGGTLNSLGAAITRAAEQLATQAQPGTGPAQ
;
A
#
# COMPACT_ATOMS: atom_id res chain seq x y z
N MET A 1 63.54 20.06 -5.91
CA MET A 1 62.23 20.66 -5.64
C MET A 1 61.16 19.73 -6.22
N ALA A 2 60.58 18.87 -5.39
CA ALA A 2 59.55 17.92 -5.81
C ALA A 2 58.18 18.45 -5.36
N GLY A 3 57.37 18.91 -6.31
CA GLY A 3 56.00 19.38 -6.07
C GLY A 3 55.04 18.21 -5.88
N SER A 4 54.58 18.01 -4.68
CA SER A 4 53.54 17.07 -4.31
C SER A 4 52.21 17.54 -4.89
N ALA A 5 51.71 16.88 -5.96
CA ALA A 5 50.37 17.08 -6.47
C ALA A 5 49.38 16.34 -5.58
N ALA A 6 48.73 17.05 -4.66
CA ALA A 6 47.62 16.55 -3.89
C ALA A 6 46.42 16.21 -4.78
N LYS A 7 46.21 14.91 -5.01
CA LYS A 7 45.07 14.35 -5.74
C LYS A 7 43.78 14.72 -5.00
N LYS A 8 43.02 15.72 -5.48
CA LYS A 8 41.67 16.04 -5.00
C LYS A 8 40.82 14.77 -5.10
N ARG A 9 40.56 14.14 -3.95
CA ARG A 9 39.51 13.09 -3.84
C ARG A 9 38.19 13.72 -4.28
N GLY A 10 37.72 13.33 -5.44
CA GLY A 10 36.40 13.70 -5.91
C GLY A 10 35.38 13.34 -4.83
N ARG A 11 34.60 14.31 -4.39
CA ARG A 11 33.40 14.10 -3.57
C ARG A 11 32.49 13.15 -4.36
N GLY A 12 32.47 11.88 -3.99
CA GLY A 12 31.54 10.90 -4.54
C GLY A 12 30.13 11.47 -4.36
N LYS A 13 29.43 11.71 -5.46
CA LYS A 13 28.02 12.11 -5.43
C LYS A 13 27.30 11.00 -4.66
N SER A 14 26.65 11.37 -3.55
CA SER A 14 25.76 10.45 -2.85
C SER A 14 24.76 9.87 -3.86
N PRO A 15 24.56 8.56 -3.91
CA PRO A 15 23.62 7.95 -4.85
C PRO A 15 22.17 8.36 -4.58
N LEU A 16 21.91 8.96 -3.42
CA LEU A 16 20.60 9.48 -3.01
C LEU A 16 20.56 11.00 -3.21
N ASP A 17 19.60 11.44 -4.01
CA ASP A 17 19.29 12.85 -4.20
C ASP A 17 18.45 13.35 -3.00
N LEU A 18 19.11 14.02 -2.06
CA LEU A 18 18.47 14.54 -0.86
C LEU A 18 17.34 15.53 -1.15
N GLY A 19 17.43 16.29 -2.26
CA GLY A 19 16.36 17.20 -2.67
C GLY A 19 15.10 16.47 -3.10
N LYS A 20 15.23 15.36 -3.81
CA LYS A 20 14.11 14.49 -4.18
C LYS A 20 13.53 13.76 -2.97
N LEU A 21 14.39 13.32 -2.06
CA LEU A 21 13.93 12.68 -0.82
C LEU A 21 13.14 13.67 0.05
N LYS A 22 13.64 14.89 0.21
CA LYS A 22 12.92 15.95 0.93
C LYS A 22 11.51 16.15 0.37
N ARG A 23 11.38 16.32 -0.96
CA ARG A 23 10.07 16.46 -1.62
C ARG A 23 9.18 15.24 -1.37
N ALA A 24 9.73 14.03 -1.44
CA ALA A 24 8.98 12.82 -1.18
C ALA A 24 8.44 12.76 0.26
N MET A 25 9.18 13.28 1.24
CA MET A 25 8.71 13.37 2.62
C MET A 25 7.60 14.42 2.76
N GLU A 26 7.76 15.59 2.16
CA GLU A 26 6.74 16.65 2.15
C GLU A 26 5.45 16.21 1.45
N ASP A 27 5.57 15.53 0.31
CA ASP A 27 4.42 14.97 -0.42
C ASP A 27 3.72 13.90 0.41
N CYS A 28 4.47 12.98 1.01
CA CYS A 28 3.90 11.93 1.86
C CYS A 28 3.20 12.51 3.10
N ALA A 29 3.80 13.49 3.77
CA ALA A 29 3.18 14.16 4.91
C ALA A 29 1.85 14.81 4.52
N ARG A 30 1.82 15.54 3.39
CA ARG A 30 0.59 16.15 2.85
C ARG A 30 -0.47 15.10 2.52
N ASP A 31 -0.08 13.99 1.87
CA ASP A 31 -0.99 12.92 1.47
C ASP A 31 -1.56 12.18 2.69
N CYS A 32 -0.76 11.96 3.74
CA CYS A 32 -1.21 11.39 5.01
C CYS A 32 -2.13 12.34 5.80
N GLU A 33 -1.86 13.65 5.75
CA GLU A 33 -2.58 14.66 6.51
C GLU A 33 -3.80 15.22 5.80
N ARG A 34 -4.08 14.81 4.56
CA ARG A 34 -5.24 15.33 3.81
C ARG A 34 -6.55 15.06 4.56
N PRO A 35 -7.54 15.97 4.46
CA PRO A 35 -8.89 15.70 4.95
C PRO A 35 -9.50 14.50 4.24
N LEU A 36 -10.36 13.75 4.93
CA LEU A 36 -11.11 12.62 4.38
C LEU A 36 -12.59 12.80 4.61
N ASN A 37 -13.37 12.54 3.57
CA ASN A 37 -14.82 12.41 3.62
C ASN A 37 -15.18 10.96 3.27
N ILE A 38 -15.78 10.26 4.22
CA ILE A 38 -16.17 8.85 4.06
C ILE A 38 -17.68 8.78 4.18
N ASP A 39 -18.31 8.15 3.21
CA ASP A 39 -19.73 7.86 3.21
C ASP A 39 -19.95 6.40 3.56
N LEU A 40 -20.72 6.15 4.62
CA LEU A 40 -21.22 4.83 4.99
C LEU A 40 -22.72 4.81 4.71
N VAL A 41 -23.11 4.10 3.66
CA VAL A 41 -24.52 3.86 3.33
C VAL A 41 -24.92 2.52 3.93
N ILE A 42 -25.94 2.54 4.76
CA ILE A 42 -26.40 1.37 5.51
C ILE A 42 -27.74 0.94 4.94
N ASP A 43 -27.77 -0.23 4.29
CA ASP A 43 -29.01 -0.88 3.94
C ASP A 43 -29.72 -1.33 5.23
N VAL A 44 -30.98 -0.95 5.40
CA VAL A 44 -31.76 -1.30 6.59
C VAL A 44 -32.00 -2.82 6.73
N THR A 45 -31.72 -3.60 5.68
CA THR A 45 -31.79 -5.06 5.69
C THR A 45 -30.44 -5.72 5.97
N ALA A 46 -29.37 -4.96 6.08
CA ALA A 46 -28.04 -5.50 6.44
C ALA A 46 -28.01 -6.01 7.88
N GLY A 47 -27.20 -7.03 8.15
CA GLY A 47 -27.06 -7.62 9.48
C GLY A 47 -26.51 -6.61 10.51
N ASP A 48 -27.06 -6.60 11.71
CA ASP A 48 -26.62 -5.71 12.80
C ASP A 48 -25.14 -5.89 13.13
N GLU A 49 -24.60 -7.10 13.04
CA GLU A 49 -23.21 -7.41 13.32
C GLU A 49 -22.28 -6.77 12.29
N LEU A 50 -22.63 -6.83 10.99
CA LEU A 50 -21.90 -6.16 9.92
C LEU A 50 -21.90 -4.64 10.11
N ILE A 51 -23.08 -4.08 10.38
CA ILE A 51 -23.24 -2.63 10.58
C ILE A 51 -22.37 -2.17 11.73
N ASN A 52 -22.41 -2.86 12.88
CA ASN A 52 -21.62 -2.52 14.05
C ASN A 52 -20.10 -2.66 13.78
N CYS A 53 -19.68 -3.71 13.08
CA CYS A 53 -18.28 -3.92 12.69
C CYS A 53 -17.77 -2.75 11.82
N LEU A 54 -18.54 -2.33 10.82
CA LEU A 54 -18.15 -1.21 9.93
C LEU A 54 -18.16 0.13 10.68
N LEU A 55 -19.17 0.40 11.51
CA LEU A 55 -19.23 1.63 12.31
C LEU A 55 -18.04 1.74 13.27
N GLU A 56 -17.68 0.64 13.93
CA GLU A 56 -16.51 0.62 14.83
C GLU A 56 -15.22 0.81 14.07
N ALA A 57 -15.05 0.13 12.95
CA ALA A 57 -13.85 0.21 12.12
C ALA A 57 -13.64 1.58 11.47
N LEU A 58 -14.72 2.24 11.03
CA LEU A 58 -14.67 3.57 10.39
C LEU A 58 -14.71 4.72 11.39
N ARG A 59 -14.90 4.43 12.68
CA ARG A 59 -14.89 5.45 13.73
C ARG A 59 -13.46 5.99 13.92
N THR A 60 -13.32 7.32 13.90
CA THR A 60 -12.05 8.00 14.17
C THR A 60 -12.28 9.26 14.99
N GLN A 61 -11.26 9.67 15.75
CA GLN A 61 -11.24 10.95 16.47
C GLN A 61 -10.42 12.01 15.74
N ASP A 62 -9.89 11.71 14.55
CA ASP A 62 -9.14 12.70 13.76
C ASP A 62 -10.09 13.77 13.22
N PRO A 63 -9.95 15.05 13.62
CA PRO A 63 -10.84 16.14 13.20
C PRO A 63 -10.78 16.41 11.70
N ARG A 64 -9.80 15.88 10.99
CA ARG A 64 -9.66 15.98 9.53
C ARG A 64 -10.48 14.94 8.79
N THR A 65 -11.20 14.06 9.49
CA THR A 65 -12.02 13.02 8.89
C THR A 65 -13.48 13.23 9.23
N GLN A 66 -14.32 13.26 8.22
CA GLN A 66 -15.76 13.29 8.34
C GLN A 66 -16.34 11.94 7.90
N LEU A 67 -16.96 11.23 8.82
CA LEU A 67 -17.78 10.04 8.53
C LEU A 67 -19.24 10.48 8.44
N ARG A 68 -19.87 10.22 7.30
CA ARG A 68 -21.30 10.50 7.05
C ARG A 68 -22.03 9.17 6.93
N CYS A 69 -22.99 8.94 7.79
CA CYS A 69 -23.80 7.73 7.77
C CYS A 69 -25.17 8.05 7.17
N MET A 70 -25.60 7.28 6.19
CA MET A 70 -26.87 7.42 5.49
C MET A 70 -27.60 6.08 5.48
N LEU A 71 -28.92 6.14 5.69
CA LEU A 71 -29.76 4.94 5.64
C LEU A 71 -30.33 4.76 4.24
N LEU A 72 -30.29 3.54 3.76
CA LEU A 72 -30.95 3.09 2.53
C LEU A 72 -32.23 2.34 2.93
N ALA A 73 -33.36 3.04 2.96
CA ALA A 73 -34.66 2.54 3.37
C ALA A 73 -35.69 2.59 2.22
N GLY A 74 -35.26 2.17 1.00
CA GLY A 74 -36.09 2.18 -0.19
C GLY A 74 -35.98 3.45 -1.03
N GLU A 75 -35.55 4.59 -0.48
CA GLU A 75 -35.19 5.81 -1.20
C GLU A 75 -33.69 5.94 -1.29
N LEU A 76 -33.20 6.39 -2.47
CA LEU A 76 -31.79 6.58 -2.69
C LEU A 76 -31.29 7.81 -1.91
N PRO A 77 -30.22 7.68 -1.10
CA PRO A 77 -29.65 8.82 -0.40
C PRO A 77 -28.96 9.77 -1.38
N GLU A 78 -28.98 11.06 -1.09
CA GLU A 78 -28.08 12.01 -1.75
C GLU A 78 -26.64 11.73 -1.27
N LEU A 79 -25.75 11.38 -2.20
CA LEU A 79 -24.32 11.21 -1.90
C LEU A 79 -23.65 12.60 -1.99
N PRO A 80 -23.26 13.21 -0.87
CA PRO A 80 -22.68 14.54 -0.90
C PRO A 80 -21.24 14.53 -1.42
N ALA A 81 -20.89 15.50 -2.27
CA ALA A 81 -19.51 15.75 -2.68
C ALA A 81 -18.84 16.78 -1.74
N PRO A 82 -17.52 16.69 -1.50
CA PRO A 82 -16.60 15.63 -1.96
C PRO A 82 -16.74 14.34 -1.13
N CYS A 83 -16.44 13.21 -1.76
CA CYS A 83 -16.31 11.90 -1.11
C CYS A 83 -14.95 11.30 -1.49
N ASP A 84 -14.27 10.67 -0.55
CA ASP A 84 -12.97 10.00 -0.75
C ASP A 84 -13.11 8.47 -0.72
N LEU A 85 -14.16 7.96 -0.08
CA LEU A 85 -14.50 6.54 0.01
C LEU A 85 -15.98 6.40 0.31
N CYS A 86 -16.70 5.61 -0.49
CA CYS A 86 -18.08 5.22 -0.23
C CYS A 86 -18.10 3.72 0.14
N VAL A 87 -18.59 3.41 1.33
CA VAL A 87 -18.79 2.04 1.81
C VAL A 87 -20.29 1.80 1.93
N VAL A 88 -20.78 0.75 1.30
CA VAL A 88 -22.18 0.34 1.37
C VAL A 88 -22.26 -0.94 2.18
N ALA A 89 -22.87 -0.89 3.37
CA ALA A 89 -23.23 -2.09 4.11
C ALA A 89 -24.47 -2.71 3.44
N GLY A 90 -24.25 -3.80 2.72
CA GLY A 90 -25.29 -4.43 1.90
C GLY A 90 -26.10 -5.45 2.69
N GLY A 91 -27.39 -5.47 2.40
CA GLY A 91 -28.35 -6.49 2.80
C GLY A 91 -29.09 -6.99 1.57
N GLU A 92 -30.37 -7.31 1.73
CA GLU A 92 -31.21 -7.89 0.68
C GLU A 92 -31.88 -6.83 -0.24
N SER A 93 -31.60 -5.54 -0.05
CA SER A 93 -32.26 -4.47 -0.83
C SER A 93 -31.73 -4.39 -2.25
N LEU A 94 -32.64 -4.37 -3.23
CA LEU A 94 -32.33 -4.18 -4.64
C LEU A 94 -31.76 -2.77 -4.94
N ALA A 95 -31.97 -1.80 -4.06
CA ALA A 95 -31.48 -0.44 -4.22
C ALA A 95 -29.97 -0.28 -4.00
N VAL A 96 -29.30 -1.30 -3.43
CA VAL A 96 -27.82 -1.29 -3.22
C VAL A 96 -27.07 -1.08 -4.54
N GLY A 97 -27.49 -1.73 -5.63
CA GLY A 97 -26.88 -1.54 -6.94
C GLY A 97 -27.04 -0.11 -7.48
N GLU A 98 -28.17 0.54 -7.22
CA GLU A 98 -28.40 1.93 -7.61
C GLU A 98 -27.51 2.91 -6.84
N VAL A 99 -27.27 2.66 -5.53
CA VAL A 99 -26.33 3.47 -4.72
C VAL A 99 -24.92 3.39 -5.27
N LEU A 100 -24.47 2.19 -5.64
CA LEU A 100 -23.13 2.01 -6.22
C LEU A 100 -23.01 2.71 -7.58
N ALA A 101 -24.06 2.64 -8.41
CA ALA A 101 -24.10 3.35 -9.68
C ALA A 101 -24.07 4.88 -9.50
N LEU A 102 -24.70 5.41 -8.46
CA LEU A 102 -24.59 6.83 -8.09
C LEU A 102 -23.17 7.18 -7.63
N ALA A 103 -22.57 6.31 -6.84
CA ALA A 103 -21.20 6.50 -6.35
C ALA A 103 -20.16 6.44 -7.49
N GLU A 104 -20.37 5.64 -8.53
CA GLU A 104 -19.52 5.62 -9.74
C GLU A 104 -19.49 6.99 -10.45
N GLY A 105 -20.54 7.78 -10.33
CA GLY A 105 -20.59 9.16 -10.84
C GLY A 105 -19.76 10.15 -10.01
N LEU A 106 -19.30 9.76 -8.83
CA LEU A 106 -18.41 10.54 -7.98
C LEU A 106 -16.94 10.17 -8.26
N PRO A 107 -16.00 11.09 -8.10
CA PRO A 107 -14.56 10.80 -8.24
C PRO A 107 -14.01 10.00 -7.03
N ALA A 108 -14.82 9.13 -6.42
CA ALA A 108 -14.50 8.37 -5.23
C ALA A 108 -14.74 6.87 -5.46
N PRO A 109 -13.86 6.00 -4.96
CA PRO A 109 -14.09 4.56 -5.00
C PRO A 109 -15.27 4.17 -4.09
N ALA A 110 -16.13 3.28 -4.59
CA ALA A 110 -17.27 2.73 -3.86
C ALA A 110 -17.14 1.21 -3.73
N VAL A 111 -17.50 0.69 -2.56
CA VAL A 111 -17.46 -0.74 -2.26
C VAL A 111 -18.72 -1.19 -1.56
N LEU A 112 -19.27 -2.31 -2.02
CA LEU A 112 -20.33 -3.05 -1.34
C LEU A 112 -19.68 -4.07 -0.38
N VAL A 113 -20.02 -3.99 0.87
CA VAL A 113 -19.58 -4.93 1.91
C VAL A 113 -20.79 -5.75 2.34
N ILE A 114 -20.63 -7.07 2.27
CA ILE A 114 -21.66 -8.06 2.64
C ILE A 114 -21.09 -9.06 3.65
N GLU A 115 -21.94 -9.68 4.44
CA GLU A 115 -21.55 -10.79 5.30
C GLU A 115 -21.36 -12.08 4.49
N GLU A 116 -20.29 -12.83 4.77
CA GLU A 116 -20.06 -14.11 4.11
C GLU A 116 -21.10 -15.15 4.60
N GLY A 117 -21.77 -15.80 3.66
CA GLY A 117 -22.80 -16.80 3.94
C GLY A 117 -24.24 -16.26 3.93
N GLU A 118 -24.47 -14.98 3.75
CA GLU A 118 -25.82 -14.49 3.45
C GLU A 118 -26.32 -15.06 2.12
N THR A 119 -27.55 -15.57 2.13
CA THR A 119 -28.14 -16.35 1.03
C THR A 119 -28.29 -15.59 -0.27
N PHE A 120 -28.24 -14.28 -0.25
CA PHE A 120 -28.37 -13.43 -1.44
C PHE A 120 -27.15 -13.52 -2.39
N PHE A 121 -25.96 -13.75 -1.85
CA PHE A 121 -24.72 -13.89 -2.62
C PHE A 121 -24.11 -15.29 -2.58
N ALA A 122 -24.71 -16.23 -1.82
CA ALA A 122 -24.21 -17.59 -1.68
C ALA A 122 -24.28 -18.45 -2.95
N GLN A 123 -24.81 -17.91 -4.03
CA GLN A 123 -24.90 -18.61 -5.31
C GLN A 123 -23.98 -17.94 -6.34
N THR A 124 -22.70 -18.19 -6.27
CA THR A 124 -21.62 -17.80 -7.17
C THR A 124 -21.55 -16.31 -7.60
N PRO A 125 -20.33 -15.74 -7.77
CA PRO A 125 -20.14 -14.37 -8.29
C PRO A 125 -20.86 -14.11 -9.62
N GLU A 126 -21.06 -15.15 -10.43
CA GLU A 126 -21.75 -15.08 -11.72
C GLU A 126 -23.26 -14.89 -11.55
N GLN A 127 -23.88 -15.51 -10.55
CA GLN A 127 -25.30 -15.32 -10.23
C GLN A 127 -25.56 -13.99 -9.52
N ALA A 128 -24.62 -13.50 -8.74
CA ALA A 128 -24.70 -12.14 -8.21
C ALA A 128 -24.67 -11.09 -9.34
N ALA A 129 -23.82 -11.29 -10.34
CA ALA A 129 -23.77 -10.44 -11.54
C ALA A 129 -25.06 -10.52 -12.37
N GLU A 130 -25.73 -11.68 -12.41
CA GLU A 130 -27.01 -11.87 -13.09
C GLU A 130 -28.18 -11.22 -12.33
N LEU A 131 -28.19 -11.29 -11.00
CA LEU A 131 -29.21 -10.68 -10.13
C LEU A 131 -29.11 -9.14 -10.09
N VAL A 132 -27.90 -8.60 -10.28
CA VAL A 132 -27.61 -7.16 -10.32
C VAL A 132 -27.55 -6.64 -11.77
N GLY A 133 -27.57 -7.52 -12.76
CA GLY A 133 -27.54 -7.20 -14.20
C GLY A 133 -28.87 -6.67 -14.72
N GLY A 134 -29.06 -5.35 -14.61
CA GLY A 134 -30.33 -4.73 -14.93
C GLY A 134 -30.54 -4.39 -16.38
N SER A 135 -31.77 -4.69 -16.83
CA SER A 135 -32.41 -4.12 -18.01
C SER A 135 -33.75 -3.52 -17.58
N CYS A 136 -34.06 -2.33 -18.04
CA CYS A 136 -35.38 -1.72 -17.82
C CYS A 136 -36.42 -2.58 -18.52
N ALA A 137 -37.25 -3.26 -17.75
CA ALA A 137 -38.33 -4.04 -18.33
C ALA A 137 -39.40 -3.13 -18.99
N PRO A 138 -40.10 -3.59 -20.04
CA PRO A 138 -41.10 -2.78 -20.72
C PRO A 138 -42.29 -2.32 -19.85
N ASP A 139 -42.43 -2.87 -18.66
CA ASP A 139 -43.46 -2.55 -17.66
C ASP A 139 -43.07 -1.42 -16.70
N GLY A 140 -41.91 -0.80 -16.89
CA GLY A 140 -41.42 0.28 -16.04
C GLY A 140 -40.83 -0.17 -14.71
N SER A 141 -40.66 -1.49 -14.46
CA SER A 141 -39.95 -2.00 -13.31
C SER A 141 -38.46 -1.68 -13.47
N ARG A 142 -37.86 -1.02 -12.45
CA ARG A 142 -36.43 -0.74 -12.40
C ARG A 142 -35.72 -2.01 -12.02
N THR A 143 -34.83 -2.46 -12.89
CA THR A 143 -33.82 -3.44 -12.53
C THR A 143 -32.58 -2.68 -12.02
N PRO A 144 -31.98 -3.09 -10.92
CA PRO A 144 -30.81 -2.40 -10.36
C PRO A 144 -29.64 -2.41 -11.34
N ALA A 145 -28.80 -1.38 -11.27
CA ALA A 145 -27.57 -1.32 -12.06
C ALA A 145 -26.62 -2.46 -11.67
N PRO A 146 -25.85 -3.03 -12.62
CA PRO A 146 -24.90 -4.08 -12.33
C PRO A 146 -23.80 -3.55 -11.40
N VAL A 147 -23.54 -4.27 -10.31
CA VAL A 147 -22.40 -3.98 -9.42
C VAL A 147 -21.17 -4.63 -10.01
N PRO A 148 -20.06 -3.89 -10.23
CA PRO A 148 -18.80 -4.49 -10.64
C PRO A 148 -18.33 -5.51 -9.59
N LEU A 149 -17.91 -6.71 -10.01
CA LEU A 149 -17.47 -7.77 -9.09
C LEU A 149 -16.30 -7.35 -8.21
N ASP A 150 -15.44 -6.48 -8.71
CA ASP A 150 -14.31 -5.92 -7.97
C ASP A 150 -14.70 -4.86 -6.93
N ALA A 151 -15.96 -4.42 -6.93
CA ALA A 151 -16.53 -3.52 -5.93
C ALA A 151 -17.31 -4.27 -4.82
N ILE A 152 -17.30 -5.60 -4.81
CA ILE A 152 -17.96 -6.41 -3.78
C ILE A 152 -16.90 -7.04 -2.88
N VAL A 153 -17.08 -6.91 -1.58
CA VAL A 153 -16.24 -7.51 -0.54
C VAL A 153 -17.12 -8.31 0.40
N ALA A 154 -16.88 -9.61 0.50
CA ALA A 154 -17.51 -10.47 1.51
C ALA A 154 -16.66 -10.46 2.79
N VAL A 155 -17.34 -10.40 3.95
CA VAL A 155 -16.69 -10.29 5.25
C VAL A 155 -17.09 -11.49 6.12
N ASP A 156 -16.11 -12.27 6.57
CA ASP A 156 -16.30 -13.29 7.60
C ASP A 156 -16.19 -12.62 8.99
N LEU A 157 -17.34 -12.34 9.62
CA LEU A 157 -17.38 -11.70 10.94
C LEU A 157 -16.83 -12.58 12.07
N ALA A 158 -16.68 -13.90 11.85
CA ALA A 158 -16.07 -14.81 12.81
C ALA A 158 -14.53 -14.86 12.71
N ALA A 159 -13.96 -14.28 11.65
CA ALA A 159 -12.51 -14.25 11.47
C ALA A 159 -11.82 -13.34 12.50
N SER A 160 -10.54 -13.60 12.76
CA SER A 160 -9.73 -12.75 13.65
C SER A 160 -9.53 -11.33 13.11
N GLU A 161 -9.57 -11.16 11.80
CA GLU A 161 -9.46 -9.88 11.09
C GLU A 161 -10.60 -9.78 10.05
N PRO A 162 -11.83 -9.47 10.48
CA PRO A 162 -13.01 -9.53 9.61
C PRO A 162 -12.90 -8.63 8.38
N LEU A 163 -12.24 -7.49 8.51
CA LEU A 163 -12.14 -6.47 7.46
C LEU A 163 -10.85 -6.56 6.63
N ALA A 164 -10.12 -7.68 6.69
CA ALA A 164 -8.87 -7.83 5.93
C ALA A 164 -9.08 -7.66 4.42
N GLU A 165 -10.14 -8.25 3.85
CA GLU A 165 -10.47 -8.13 2.43
C GLU A 165 -10.89 -6.71 2.03
N LEU A 166 -11.65 -6.01 2.90
CA LEU A 166 -11.94 -4.60 2.71
C LEU A 166 -10.64 -3.77 2.74
N GLY A 167 -9.70 -4.10 3.63
CA GLY A 167 -8.38 -3.50 3.67
C GLY A 167 -7.59 -3.70 2.37
N GLU A 168 -7.64 -4.90 1.79
CA GLU A 168 -7.03 -5.19 0.49
C GLU A 168 -7.68 -4.40 -0.66
N TRP A 169 -9.00 -4.31 -0.64
CA TRP A 169 -9.73 -3.51 -1.61
C TRP A 169 -9.33 -2.03 -1.52
N VAL A 170 -9.30 -1.46 -0.31
CA VAL A 170 -8.81 -0.08 -0.07
C VAL A 170 -7.38 0.11 -0.59
N ALA A 171 -6.50 -0.86 -0.36
CA ALA A 171 -5.11 -0.81 -0.83
C ALA A 171 -5.00 -0.73 -2.36
N ARG A 172 -5.94 -1.34 -3.09
CA ARG A 172 -5.97 -1.32 -4.55
C ARG A 172 -6.69 -0.11 -5.12
N CYS A 173 -7.86 0.25 -4.56
CA CYS A 173 -8.84 1.12 -5.18
C CYS A 173 -8.88 2.55 -4.62
N ALA A 174 -8.42 2.80 -3.39
CA ALA A 174 -8.58 4.10 -2.71
C ALA A 174 -7.74 5.27 -3.29
N GLY A 175 -7.05 5.08 -4.41
CA GLY A 175 -6.37 6.15 -5.15
C GLY A 175 -5.48 7.04 -4.28
N GLU A 176 -5.73 8.35 -4.33
CA GLU A 176 -4.97 9.36 -3.58
C GLU A 176 -5.31 9.37 -2.07
N ALA A 177 -6.49 8.91 -1.68
CA ALA A 177 -6.89 8.84 -0.27
C ALA A 177 -6.19 7.73 0.52
N ARG A 178 -5.55 6.78 -0.19
CA ARG A 178 -5.01 5.53 0.38
C ARG A 178 -4.07 5.73 1.56
N LEU A 179 -3.13 6.68 1.51
CA LEU A 179 -2.17 6.92 2.59
C LEU A 179 -2.86 7.49 3.83
N ALA A 180 -3.77 8.43 3.65
CA ALA A 180 -4.54 9.01 4.74
C ALA A 180 -5.49 7.98 5.39
N LEU A 181 -6.14 7.13 4.58
CA LEU A 181 -6.96 6.03 5.08
C LEU A 181 -6.11 5.06 5.90
N ALA A 182 -4.98 4.59 5.38
CA ALA A 182 -4.12 3.65 6.08
C ALA A 182 -3.51 4.21 7.36
N GLN A 183 -3.22 5.51 7.42
CA GLN A 183 -2.74 6.15 8.64
C GLN A 183 -3.81 6.16 9.74
N ARG A 184 -5.08 6.44 9.39
CA ARG A 184 -6.17 6.61 10.35
C ARG A 184 -6.90 5.31 10.70
N TYR A 185 -6.95 4.36 9.76
CA TYR A 185 -7.72 3.14 9.89
C TYR A 185 -6.83 1.90 9.96
N PRO A 186 -6.74 1.25 11.14
CA PRO A 186 -5.89 0.08 11.34
C PRO A 186 -6.22 -1.09 10.41
N PHE A 187 -7.50 -1.31 10.08
CA PHE A 187 -7.96 -2.45 9.29
C PHE A 187 -7.36 -2.52 7.88
N CYS A 188 -6.95 -1.39 7.29
CA CYS A 188 -6.33 -1.37 5.94
C CYS A 188 -4.83 -1.03 5.95
N ARG A 189 -4.26 -0.76 7.12
CA ARG A 189 -2.87 -0.26 7.26
C ARG A 189 -1.84 -1.20 6.69
N GLU A 190 -1.88 -2.46 7.10
CA GLU A 190 -0.91 -3.45 6.68
C GLU A 190 -1.08 -3.79 5.19
N GLN A 191 -2.30 -3.93 4.73
CA GLN A 191 -2.63 -4.23 3.33
C GLN A 191 -2.13 -3.11 2.39
N VAL A 192 -2.33 -1.85 2.77
CA VAL A 192 -1.81 -0.70 2.02
C VAL A 192 -0.28 -0.69 2.01
N ALA A 193 0.35 -0.97 3.15
CA ALA A 193 1.81 -1.03 3.23
C ALA A 193 2.38 -2.16 2.36
N ARG A 194 1.78 -3.35 2.39
CA ARG A 194 2.15 -4.49 1.52
C ARG A 194 1.99 -4.17 0.04
N GLU A 195 0.90 -3.50 -0.34
CA GLU A 195 0.67 -3.09 -1.72
C GLU A 195 1.69 -2.04 -2.21
N LEU A 196 2.09 -1.10 -1.36
CA LEU A 196 3.19 -0.17 -1.64
C LEU A 196 4.50 -0.90 -1.90
N VAL A 197 4.81 -1.90 -1.08
CA VAL A 197 6.01 -2.74 -1.26
C VAL A 197 5.94 -3.47 -2.59
N ARG A 198 4.81 -4.12 -2.89
CA ARG A 198 4.59 -4.87 -4.14
C ARG A 198 4.76 -3.97 -5.37
N LYS A 199 4.08 -2.81 -5.40
CA LYS A 199 4.17 -1.86 -6.51
C LYS A 199 5.58 -1.33 -6.71
N THR A 200 6.27 -0.98 -5.62
CA THR A 200 7.65 -0.47 -5.68
C THR A 200 8.63 -1.56 -6.13
N ALA A 201 8.46 -2.80 -5.66
CA ALA A 201 9.29 -3.92 -6.06
C ALA A 201 9.16 -4.23 -7.55
N LEU A 202 7.93 -4.25 -8.09
CA LEU A 202 7.68 -4.43 -9.52
C LEU A 202 8.29 -3.30 -10.36
N LEU A 203 8.13 -2.05 -9.92
CA LEU A 203 8.73 -0.89 -10.59
C LEU A 203 10.27 -1.01 -10.62
N ASN A 204 10.88 -1.36 -9.50
CA ASN A 204 12.33 -1.51 -9.39
C ASN A 204 12.85 -2.71 -10.18
N ALA A 205 12.09 -3.81 -10.28
CA ALA A 205 12.41 -4.92 -11.17
C ALA A 205 12.45 -4.46 -12.63
N GLY A 206 11.45 -3.70 -13.06
CA GLY A 206 11.40 -3.11 -14.40
C GLY A 206 12.60 -2.20 -14.69
N VAL A 207 12.95 -1.32 -13.74
CA VAL A 207 14.14 -0.46 -13.85
C VAL A 207 15.41 -1.29 -13.97
N GLY A 208 15.56 -2.36 -13.15
CA GLY A 208 16.72 -3.25 -13.20
C GLY A 208 16.90 -3.98 -14.54
N VAL A 209 15.77 -4.31 -15.20
CA VAL A 209 15.79 -4.94 -16.54
C VAL A 209 16.07 -3.94 -17.66
N LEU A 210 15.41 -2.77 -17.61
CA LEU A 210 15.43 -1.81 -18.73
C LEU A 210 16.70 -0.97 -18.80
N VAL A 211 17.39 -0.72 -17.68
CA VAL A 211 18.60 0.11 -17.65
C VAL A 211 19.82 -0.73 -18.04
N MET A 212 20.25 -0.57 -19.29
CA MET A 212 21.38 -1.30 -19.88
C MET A 212 22.75 -0.87 -19.32
N MET A 213 22.87 0.35 -18.85
CA MET A 213 24.15 0.91 -18.39
C MET A 213 24.43 0.48 -16.94
N PRO A 214 25.53 -0.23 -16.66
CA PRO A 214 25.85 -0.69 -15.30
C PRO A 214 25.90 0.47 -14.30
N GLY A 215 25.10 0.39 -13.24
CA GLY A 215 25.06 1.37 -12.16
C GLY A 215 24.17 2.59 -12.39
N ALA A 216 23.61 2.81 -13.59
CA ALA A 216 22.70 3.92 -13.88
C ALA A 216 21.28 3.69 -13.28
N ASP A 217 20.91 2.46 -13.01
CA ASP A 217 19.69 2.03 -12.33
C ASP A 217 19.70 2.36 -10.82
N MET A 218 20.88 2.37 -10.21
CA MET A 218 21.05 2.50 -8.75
C MET A 218 20.40 3.75 -8.15
N PRO A 219 20.55 4.96 -8.68
CA PRO A 219 19.94 6.16 -8.10
C PRO A 219 18.42 6.11 -8.14
N VAL A 220 17.83 5.51 -9.18
CA VAL A 220 16.37 5.41 -9.35
C VAL A 220 15.79 4.40 -8.36
N ILE A 221 16.34 3.19 -8.32
CA ILE A 221 15.92 2.13 -7.39
C ILE A 221 16.03 2.62 -5.94
N THR A 222 17.15 3.29 -5.62
CA THR A 222 17.40 3.83 -4.28
C THR A 222 16.36 4.88 -3.88
N LEU A 223 16.04 5.80 -4.78
CA LEU A 223 15.01 6.81 -4.52
C LEU A 223 13.63 6.18 -4.34
N ASN A 224 13.27 5.19 -5.17
CA ASN A 224 11.99 4.50 -5.06
C ASN A 224 11.87 3.78 -3.71
N GLN A 225 12.93 3.10 -3.26
CA GLN A 225 12.95 2.45 -1.95
C GLN A 225 12.89 3.46 -0.80
N ALA A 226 13.58 4.60 -0.91
CA ALA A 226 13.48 5.66 0.09
C ALA A 226 12.06 6.21 0.19
N LYS A 227 11.39 6.46 -0.95
CA LYS A 227 9.99 6.88 -0.99
C LYS A 227 9.07 5.85 -0.34
N MET A 228 9.24 4.58 -0.66
CA MET A 228 8.48 3.48 -0.06
C MET A 228 8.61 3.46 1.47
N VAL A 229 9.82 3.53 2.00
CA VAL A 229 10.07 3.56 3.45
C VAL A 229 9.41 4.79 4.11
N VAL A 230 9.50 5.96 3.47
CA VAL A 230 8.84 7.19 3.95
C VAL A 230 7.32 7.02 3.98
N GLN A 231 6.72 6.44 2.93
CA GLN A 231 5.27 6.22 2.87
C GLN A 231 4.82 5.20 3.93
N ILE A 232 5.56 4.10 4.12
CA ILE A 232 5.28 3.14 5.19
C ILE A 232 5.40 3.82 6.56
N ALA A 233 6.45 4.62 6.81
CA ALA A 233 6.59 5.38 8.04
C ALA A 233 5.39 6.32 8.28
N GLY A 234 4.92 7.02 7.23
CA GLY A 234 3.74 7.90 7.29
C GLY A 234 2.46 7.15 7.64
N ILE A 235 2.22 5.98 7.02
CA ILE A 235 1.08 5.09 7.32
C ILE A 235 1.07 4.68 8.79
N TYR A 236 2.23 4.38 9.37
CA TYR A 236 2.37 4.02 10.79
C TYR A 236 2.49 5.23 11.73
N GLY A 237 2.19 6.44 11.24
CA GLY A 237 2.15 7.66 12.07
C GLY A 237 3.52 8.15 12.53
N GLN A 238 4.61 7.71 11.90
CA GLN A 238 5.93 8.23 12.22
C GLN A 238 6.03 9.69 11.77
N PRO A 239 6.61 10.59 12.59
CA PRO A 239 6.77 11.98 12.20
C PRO A 239 7.71 12.10 10.99
N LEU A 240 7.20 12.75 9.93
CA LEU A 240 7.91 12.97 8.66
C LEU A 240 8.52 14.38 8.57
N ASP A 241 9.11 14.84 9.66
CA ASP A 241 9.80 16.13 9.66
C ASP A 241 11.20 16.06 8.99
N LEU A 242 11.66 17.20 8.52
CA LEU A 242 12.93 17.28 7.78
C LEU A 242 14.16 16.97 8.65
N SER A 243 14.04 16.99 9.99
CA SER A 243 15.13 16.61 10.90
C SER A 243 15.48 15.13 10.72
N ARG A 244 14.51 14.30 10.34
CA ARG A 244 14.66 12.86 10.11
C ARG A 244 15.17 12.48 8.72
N LEU A 245 15.39 13.46 7.84
CA LEU A 245 15.94 13.21 6.50
C LEU A 245 17.25 12.41 6.54
N ARG A 246 18.08 12.65 7.58
CA ARG A 246 19.34 11.92 7.77
C ARG A 246 19.11 10.47 8.19
N GLU A 247 18.06 10.21 8.97
CA GLU A 247 17.68 8.86 9.42
C GLU A 247 17.20 8.03 8.23
N VAL A 248 16.32 8.58 7.39
CA VAL A 248 15.88 7.93 6.14
C VAL A 248 17.05 7.67 5.20
N ALA A 249 17.96 8.65 5.06
CA ALA A 249 19.16 8.50 4.25
C ALA A 249 20.08 7.39 4.78
N ALA A 250 20.20 7.23 6.09
CA ALA A 250 20.99 6.17 6.73
C ALA A 250 20.37 4.78 6.51
N VAL A 251 19.04 4.65 6.64
CA VAL A 251 18.29 3.42 6.32
C VAL A 251 18.59 2.96 4.89
N VAL A 252 18.48 3.89 3.96
CA VAL A 252 18.72 3.61 2.54
C VAL A 252 20.19 3.29 2.25
N ALA A 253 21.12 3.99 2.91
CA ALA A 253 22.56 3.72 2.77
C ALA A 253 22.92 2.33 3.31
N GLY A 254 22.35 1.91 4.45
CA GLY A 254 22.54 0.56 4.99
C GLY A 254 22.09 -0.55 4.01
N ALA A 255 21.01 -0.32 3.28
CA ALA A 255 20.55 -1.23 2.25
C ALA A 255 21.49 -1.35 1.03
N PHE A 256 22.39 -0.39 0.82
CA PHE A 256 23.46 -0.53 -0.20
C PHE A 256 24.43 -1.65 0.12
N GLY A 257 24.72 -1.91 1.39
CA GLY A 257 25.56 -3.03 1.83
C GLY A 257 24.95 -4.38 1.41
N LEU A 258 23.65 -4.55 1.60
CA LEU A 258 22.91 -5.75 1.16
C LEU A 258 23.00 -6.00 -0.34
N ARG A 259 22.99 -4.95 -1.14
CA ARG A 259 23.11 -5.06 -2.61
C ARG A 259 24.52 -5.43 -3.07
N GLY A 260 25.54 -5.03 -2.35
CA GLY A 260 26.92 -5.45 -2.62
C GLY A 260 27.03 -6.97 -2.58
N VAL A 261 26.51 -7.57 -1.52
CA VAL A 261 26.48 -9.04 -1.34
C VAL A 261 25.65 -9.74 -2.41
N ALA A 262 24.45 -9.20 -2.71
CA ALA A 262 23.58 -9.76 -3.75
C ALA A 262 24.21 -9.65 -5.16
N ARG A 263 25.04 -8.65 -5.41
CA ARG A 263 25.76 -8.48 -6.67
C ARG A 263 26.91 -9.49 -6.83
N GLU A 264 27.68 -9.73 -5.79
CA GLU A 264 28.72 -10.75 -5.79
C GLU A 264 28.12 -12.14 -6.08
N LEU A 265 26.93 -12.44 -5.52
CA LEU A 265 26.21 -13.68 -5.81
C LEU A 265 25.70 -13.72 -7.25
N ALA A 266 25.25 -12.61 -7.82
CA ALA A 266 24.75 -12.52 -9.18
C ALA A 266 25.89 -12.61 -10.21
N ASP A 267 27.06 -12.04 -9.94
CA ASP A 267 28.24 -12.09 -10.81
C ASP A 267 28.83 -13.51 -10.85
N ALA A 268 28.55 -14.36 -9.86
CA ALA A 268 28.93 -15.78 -9.84
C ALA A 268 28.08 -16.66 -10.78
N LEU A 269 27.01 -16.14 -11.40
CA LEU A 269 26.11 -16.86 -12.29
C LEU A 269 26.15 -16.27 -13.71
N PRO A 270 27.19 -16.59 -14.54
CA PRO A 270 27.29 -16.08 -15.88
C PRO A 270 26.20 -16.66 -16.79
N GLY A 271 25.50 -15.80 -17.53
CA GLY A 271 24.52 -16.17 -18.55
C GLY A 271 23.05 -15.81 -18.28
N LEU A 272 22.68 -15.42 -17.06
CA LEU A 272 21.31 -15.01 -16.71
C LEU A 272 21.08 -13.48 -16.64
N GLY A 273 22.00 -12.71 -17.15
CA GLY A 273 22.23 -11.24 -17.16
C GLY A 273 21.10 -10.32 -16.71
N TRP A 274 19.98 -10.28 -17.40
CA TRP A 274 18.97 -9.25 -17.21
C TRP A 274 17.85 -9.66 -16.24
N GLY A 275 17.45 -10.93 -16.30
CA GLY A 275 16.46 -11.47 -15.37
C GLY A 275 16.95 -11.47 -13.91
N VAL A 276 18.25 -11.75 -13.71
CA VAL A 276 18.86 -11.71 -12.36
C VAL A 276 18.87 -10.31 -11.79
N LYS A 277 19.16 -9.27 -12.59
CA LYS A 277 19.11 -7.87 -12.11
C LYS A 277 17.73 -7.45 -11.65
N GLY A 278 16.70 -7.79 -12.42
CA GLY A 278 15.31 -7.54 -12.05
C GLY A 278 14.90 -8.29 -10.77
N ALA A 279 15.28 -9.58 -10.67
CA ALA A 279 14.99 -10.38 -9.49
C ALA A 279 15.69 -9.86 -8.22
N VAL A 280 16.94 -9.42 -8.31
CA VAL A 280 17.68 -8.81 -7.20
C VAL A 280 17.05 -7.47 -6.78
N ALA A 281 16.66 -6.63 -7.75
CA ALA A 281 15.99 -5.37 -7.45
C ALA A 281 14.62 -5.59 -6.79
N TYR A 282 13.86 -6.59 -7.25
CA TYR A 282 12.59 -7.00 -6.66
C TYR A 282 12.76 -7.50 -5.22
N SER A 283 13.56 -8.55 -5.04
CA SER A 283 13.75 -9.21 -3.74
C SER A 283 14.33 -8.28 -2.69
N GLY A 284 15.30 -7.44 -3.06
CA GLY A 284 15.87 -6.43 -2.18
C GLY A 284 14.86 -5.35 -1.76
N THR A 285 13.94 -4.97 -2.66
CA THR A 285 12.86 -4.01 -2.35
C THR A 285 11.83 -4.64 -1.42
N VAL A 286 11.43 -5.90 -1.67
CA VAL A 286 10.49 -6.65 -0.81
C VAL A 286 11.08 -6.84 0.59
N ALA A 287 12.34 -7.24 0.70
CA ALA A 287 12.99 -7.43 2.00
C ALA A 287 13.04 -6.13 2.81
N MET A 288 13.40 -5.01 2.18
CA MET A 288 13.40 -3.70 2.83
C MET A 288 12.00 -3.26 3.27
N GLY A 289 11.00 -3.46 2.40
CA GLY A 289 9.62 -3.10 2.69
C GLY A 289 9.04 -3.90 3.86
N ARG A 290 9.27 -5.22 3.90
CA ARG A 290 8.87 -6.08 5.02
C ARG A 290 9.53 -5.65 6.32
N ALA A 291 10.85 -5.44 6.32
CA ALA A 291 11.56 -4.96 7.50
C ALA A 291 11.04 -3.60 8.02
N ALA A 292 10.58 -2.73 7.11
CA ALA A 292 9.95 -1.47 7.49
C ALA A 292 8.56 -1.68 8.12
N ILE A 293 7.73 -2.55 7.53
CA ILE A 293 6.41 -2.91 8.06
C ILE A 293 6.57 -3.52 9.45
N ASP A 294 7.40 -4.55 9.61
CA ASP A 294 7.63 -5.25 10.87
C ASP A 294 8.12 -4.27 11.95
N CYS A 295 9.13 -3.44 11.62
CA CYS A 295 9.67 -2.46 12.55
C CYS A 295 8.61 -1.45 13.02
N PHE A 296 7.82 -0.88 12.11
CA PHE A 296 6.85 0.16 12.48
C PHE A 296 5.57 -0.40 13.10
N SER A 297 5.15 -1.61 12.75
CA SER A 297 4.02 -2.28 13.40
C SER A 297 4.29 -2.59 14.88
N GLU A 298 5.55 -2.85 15.24
CA GLU A 298 6.02 -3.05 16.60
C GLU A 298 6.32 -1.74 17.35
N GLY A 299 6.00 -0.59 16.78
CA GLY A 299 6.25 0.73 17.36
C GLY A 299 7.71 1.21 17.23
N GLY A 300 8.50 0.57 16.35
CA GLY A 300 9.87 0.99 16.05
C GLY A 300 9.93 2.34 15.33
N THR A 301 11.14 2.87 15.21
CA THR A 301 11.44 4.16 14.58
C THR A 301 12.34 4.00 13.35
N LEU A 302 12.51 5.06 12.58
CA LEU A 302 13.47 5.08 11.45
C LEU A 302 14.89 4.70 11.89
N ASN A 303 15.30 5.10 13.09
CA ASN A 303 16.62 4.74 13.63
C ASN A 303 16.74 3.23 13.92
N SER A 304 15.71 2.63 14.52
CA SER A 304 15.69 1.18 14.79
C SER A 304 15.66 0.37 13.49
N LEU A 305 14.93 0.84 12.49
CA LEU A 305 14.92 0.24 11.15
C LEU A 305 16.31 0.29 10.51
N GLY A 306 17.01 1.43 10.56
CA GLY A 306 18.36 1.56 10.04
C GLY A 306 19.33 0.57 10.68
N ALA A 307 19.26 0.42 12.00
CA ALA A 307 20.07 -0.55 12.72
C ALA A 307 19.73 -2.01 12.38
N ALA A 308 18.45 -2.32 12.17
CA ALA A 308 18.00 -3.66 11.74
C ALA A 308 18.50 -4.02 10.34
N ILE A 309 18.37 -3.11 9.38
CA ILE A 309 18.85 -3.30 8.00
C ILE A 309 20.37 -3.47 7.97
N THR A 310 21.11 -2.66 8.74
CA THR A 310 22.59 -2.78 8.83
C THR A 310 23.01 -4.13 9.38
N ARG A 311 22.40 -4.58 10.47
CA ARG A 311 22.68 -5.92 11.05
C ARG A 311 22.37 -7.05 10.08
N ALA A 312 21.25 -6.98 9.36
CA ALA A 312 20.90 -7.97 8.35
C ALA A 312 21.92 -8.00 7.19
N ALA A 313 22.43 -6.82 6.78
CA ALA A 313 23.48 -6.71 5.77
C ALA A 313 24.79 -7.38 6.22
N GLU A 314 25.21 -7.14 7.45
CA GLU A 314 26.43 -7.72 8.04
C GLU A 314 26.31 -9.24 8.19
N GLN A 315 25.16 -9.76 8.61
CA GLN A 315 24.92 -11.20 8.73
C GLN A 315 25.01 -11.92 7.38
N LEU A 316 24.39 -11.34 6.33
CA LEU A 316 24.47 -11.89 4.98
C LEU A 316 25.88 -11.83 4.40
N ALA A 317 26.63 -10.75 4.64
CA ALA A 317 28.02 -10.63 4.22
C ALA A 317 28.92 -11.67 4.89
N THR A 318 28.68 -11.98 6.15
CA THR A 318 29.43 -13.00 6.90
C THR A 318 29.11 -14.41 6.41
N GLN A 319 27.87 -14.69 6.05
CA GLN A 319 27.46 -16.00 5.51
C GLN A 319 27.95 -16.23 4.06
N ALA A 320 28.14 -15.16 3.29
CA ALA A 320 28.64 -15.22 1.91
C ALA A 320 30.16 -15.41 1.80
N GLN A 321 30.93 -15.25 2.88
CA GLN A 321 32.35 -15.57 2.86
C GLN A 321 32.54 -17.09 2.82
N PRO A 322 33.15 -17.67 1.75
CA PRO A 322 33.48 -19.08 1.74
C PRO A 322 34.44 -19.36 2.89
N GLY A 323 34.04 -20.28 3.76
CA GLY A 323 34.85 -20.67 4.92
C GLY A 323 36.27 -20.98 4.49
N THR A 324 37.23 -20.23 4.99
CA THR A 324 38.63 -20.63 5.00
C THR A 324 38.72 -21.82 5.95
N GLY A 325 38.40 -23.00 5.42
CA GLY A 325 38.69 -24.27 6.07
C GLY A 325 40.23 -24.37 6.31
N PRO A 326 40.68 -24.82 7.47
CA PRO A 326 42.08 -25.01 7.68
C PRO A 326 42.62 -26.04 6.68
N ALA A 327 43.63 -25.62 5.93
CA ALA A 327 44.43 -26.51 5.10
C ALA A 327 45.05 -27.56 6.02
N GLN A 328 44.66 -28.81 5.84
CA GLN A 328 45.41 -29.98 6.37
C GLN A 328 46.39 -30.47 5.31
#